data_6f3b5a0c39ac159bff03a4d3e52673f0
#
_entry.id   6f3b5a0c39ac159bff03a4d3e52673f0
#
_cell.length_a   1.000
_cell.length_b   1.000
_cell.length_c   1.000
_cell.angle_alpha   90.00
_cell.angle_beta   90.00
_cell.angle_gamma   90.00
#
_symmetry.space_group_name_H-M   'P 1'
#
loop_
_entity.id
_entity.type
_entity.pdbx_description
1 polymer ?
#
loop_
_entity_poly.entity_id
_entity_poly.type
_entity_poly.pdbx_seq_one_letter_code
_entity_poly.pdbx_strand_id
1 'polypeptide(L)'
;MDTAEGTAQGGVDTPGITGLGHDVYEIDTRMAGYQGITAGYLILGERPCLVETGTAPSAPVVRDALAALGVGPHDLATIVVTHIHLDHAGGAGDVAAMFPDAEVVVHERGARHLADPARLMSSARMVYGDALDTLFGTMNPTPAERIRTVEERGTVDLGGGRRLDSHYSPGHAKHHVGLIDSVSGDLYVGDAAGVYIPETADLRPATPPPDFDLDTALGSMRMFASLRPERLLFSHYGPVPDVEETLARSAEEIQLWVQETKAARGARLDFDHTVALVHQRTRERYAALGPDADRALAAKFETLSSTASSVAGIVHWLDSAPQPS
;
A
#
# COMPACT_ATOMS: atom_id res chain seq x y z
N MET A 1 46.08 17.36 -9.31
CA MET A 1 45.41 17.66 -8.05
C MET A 1 44.13 18.40 -8.41
N ASP A 2 43.07 17.68 -8.55
CA ASP A 2 41.72 18.24 -8.70
C ASP A 2 40.80 17.39 -7.82
N THR A 3 40.42 18.00 -6.73
CA THR A 3 39.56 17.42 -5.71
C THR A 3 38.12 17.59 -6.20
N ALA A 4 37.49 16.50 -6.61
CA ALA A 4 36.04 16.47 -6.82
C ALA A 4 35.37 16.63 -5.44
N GLU A 5 34.80 17.81 -5.19
CA GLU A 5 33.89 18.06 -4.08
C GLU A 5 32.58 17.32 -4.35
N GLY A 6 32.37 16.22 -3.61
CA GLY A 6 31.07 15.58 -3.54
C GLY A 6 30.10 16.53 -2.85
N THR A 7 29.11 17.01 -3.57
CA THR A 7 27.95 17.71 -3.00
C THR A 7 27.20 16.76 -2.07
N ALA A 8 27.38 16.93 -0.77
CA ALA A 8 26.53 16.33 0.24
C ALA A 8 25.12 16.88 0.03
N GLN A 9 24.20 16.04 -0.45
CA GLN A 9 22.78 16.35 -0.46
C GLN A 9 22.34 16.51 1.00
N GLY A 10 21.97 17.73 1.37
CA GLY A 10 21.42 18.03 2.67
C GLY A 10 20.12 17.29 2.86
N GLY A 11 20.09 16.31 3.75
CA GLY A 11 18.87 15.62 4.14
C GLY A 11 17.89 16.64 4.70
N VAL A 12 16.66 16.66 4.19
CA VAL A 12 15.57 17.47 4.76
C VAL A 12 15.20 16.79 6.07
N ASP A 13 15.63 17.37 7.19
CA ASP A 13 15.29 16.90 8.54
C ASP A 13 13.90 17.43 8.93
N THR A 14 12.89 16.95 8.24
CA THR A 14 11.48 17.28 8.49
C THR A 14 10.78 16.06 9.06
N PRO A 15 10.16 16.14 10.23
CA PRO A 15 9.49 15.00 10.85
C PRO A 15 8.45 14.35 9.91
N GLY A 16 8.59 13.05 9.67
CA GLY A 16 7.70 12.28 8.80
C GLY A 16 8.05 12.34 7.30
N ILE A 17 9.23 12.88 6.96
CA ILE A 17 9.75 12.85 5.58
C ILE A 17 11.14 12.22 5.60
N THR A 18 11.39 11.23 4.75
CA THR A 18 12.68 10.54 4.62
C THR A 18 13.14 10.56 3.17
N GLY A 19 14.31 11.11 2.90
CA GLY A 19 14.94 11.07 1.58
C GLY A 19 15.48 9.66 1.28
N LEU A 20 15.08 9.06 0.16
CA LEU A 20 15.48 7.71 -0.25
C LEU A 20 16.57 7.70 -1.34
N GLY A 21 17.02 8.86 -1.77
CA GLY A 21 17.90 9.04 -2.93
C GLY A 21 17.10 9.15 -4.24
N HIS A 22 17.80 9.50 -5.33
CA HIS A 22 17.19 9.66 -6.67
C HIS A 22 15.96 10.58 -6.69
N ASP A 23 15.96 11.62 -5.83
CA ASP A 23 14.85 12.56 -5.66
C ASP A 23 13.52 11.88 -5.25
N VAL A 24 13.59 10.75 -4.57
CA VAL A 24 12.46 10.04 -3.97
C VAL A 24 12.41 10.34 -2.47
N TYR A 25 11.22 10.70 -1.99
CA TYR A 25 10.96 11.02 -0.59
C TYR A 25 9.78 10.19 -0.08
N GLU A 26 10.00 9.44 0.99
CA GLU A 26 8.94 8.79 1.75
C GLU A 26 8.25 9.80 2.65
N ILE A 27 6.92 9.77 2.69
CA ILE A 27 6.08 10.65 3.50
C ILE A 27 5.21 9.76 4.40
N ASP A 28 5.36 9.91 5.71
CA ASP A 28 4.43 9.30 6.67
C ASP A 28 3.06 10.00 6.58
N THR A 29 2.07 9.30 6.07
CA THR A 29 0.71 9.85 5.86
C THR A 29 -0.13 9.90 7.13
N ARG A 30 0.39 9.36 8.25
CA ARG A 30 -0.19 9.41 9.61
C ARG A 30 -1.63 8.91 9.70
N MET A 31 -1.91 7.77 9.12
CA MET A 31 -3.21 7.13 9.20
C MET A 31 -3.71 7.05 10.65
N ALA A 32 -4.93 7.49 10.90
CA ALA A 32 -5.55 7.54 12.23
C ALA A 32 -4.69 8.23 13.30
N GLY A 33 -3.76 9.12 12.89
CA GLY A 33 -2.83 9.84 13.78
C GLY A 33 -1.58 9.04 14.21
N TYR A 34 -1.44 7.79 13.79
CA TYR A 34 -0.26 6.98 14.08
C TYR A 34 0.88 7.28 13.11
N GLN A 35 2.10 7.11 13.59
CA GLN A 35 3.32 7.18 12.76
C GLN A 35 3.72 5.80 12.24
N GLY A 36 4.34 5.79 11.04
CA GLY A 36 4.92 4.58 10.47
C GLY A 36 3.90 3.49 10.17
N ILE A 37 2.77 3.83 9.58
CA ILE A 37 1.69 2.91 9.22
C ILE A 37 1.45 2.87 7.72
N THR A 38 1.20 4.04 7.14
CA THR A 38 1.03 4.21 5.70
C THR A 38 2.02 5.25 5.19
N ALA A 39 2.71 4.92 4.11
CA ALA A 39 3.67 5.76 3.44
C ALA A 39 3.12 6.19 2.08
N GLY A 40 3.22 7.48 1.76
CA GLY A 40 3.18 7.99 0.42
C GLY A 40 4.61 8.29 -0.06
N TYR A 41 4.81 8.39 -1.37
CA TYR A 41 6.13 8.66 -1.92
C TYR A 41 6.06 9.79 -2.93
N LEU A 42 6.86 10.83 -2.69
CA LEU A 42 7.04 11.92 -3.66
C LEU A 42 8.28 11.65 -4.50
N ILE A 43 8.12 11.68 -5.81
CA ILE A 43 9.20 11.63 -6.79
C ILE A 43 9.33 13.05 -7.37
N LEU A 44 10.43 13.73 -7.04
CA LEU A 44 10.74 15.02 -7.64
C LEU A 44 11.40 14.83 -9.01
N GLY A 45 11.12 15.76 -9.92
CA GLY A 45 11.63 15.74 -11.29
C GLY A 45 10.98 16.87 -12.08
N GLU A 46 11.07 16.83 -13.41
CA GLU A 46 10.39 17.83 -14.27
C GLU A 46 8.86 17.79 -14.08
N ARG A 47 8.31 16.62 -13.77
CA ARG A 47 6.90 16.38 -13.52
C ARG A 47 6.76 15.67 -12.17
N PRO A 48 6.72 16.39 -11.03
CA PRO A 48 6.60 15.78 -9.73
C PRO A 48 5.39 14.84 -9.62
N CYS A 49 5.62 13.68 -9.01
CA CYS A 49 4.63 12.62 -8.91
C CYS A 49 4.50 12.15 -7.46
N LEU A 50 3.28 12.07 -6.96
CA LEU A 50 2.95 11.47 -5.69
C LEU A 50 2.43 10.05 -5.90
N VAL A 51 3.04 9.06 -5.28
CA VAL A 51 2.52 7.69 -5.20
C VAL A 51 1.88 7.51 -3.83
N GLU A 52 0.63 7.11 -3.79
CA GLU A 52 -0.25 6.99 -2.63
C GLU A 52 -0.61 8.32 -1.95
N THR A 53 -1.84 8.41 -1.48
CA THR A 53 -2.36 9.61 -0.82
C THR A 53 -2.69 9.39 0.66
N GLY A 54 -2.66 8.13 1.10
CA GLY A 54 -3.18 7.78 2.40
C GLY A 54 -4.71 7.89 2.50
N THR A 55 -5.21 8.01 3.72
CA THR A 55 -6.64 8.20 4.03
C THR A 55 -7.11 9.63 3.72
N ALA A 56 -8.41 9.89 3.74
CA ALA A 56 -8.92 11.26 3.58
C ALA A 56 -8.34 12.24 4.64
N PRO A 57 -8.26 11.91 5.93
CA PRO A 57 -7.57 12.76 6.92
C PRO A 57 -6.07 12.94 6.68
N SER A 58 -5.43 12.12 5.86
CA SER A 58 -4.00 12.24 5.51
C SER A 58 -3.72 13.38 4.51
N ALA A 59 -4.71 13.82 3.74
CA ALA A 59 -4.51 14.79 2.67
C ALA A 59 -3.84 16.12 3.11
N PRO A 60 -4.17 16.73 4.27
CA PRO A 60 -3.44 17.89 4.77
C PRO A 60 -1.98 17.58 5.13
N VAL A 61 -1.70 16.39 5.68
CA VAL A 61 -0.34 15.94 6.03
C VAL A 61 0.50 15.82 4.76
N VAL A 62 -0.05 15.19 3.72
CA VAL A 62 0.59 15.05 2.41
C VAL A 62 0.86 16.42 1.79
N ARG A 63 -0.14 17.33 1.75
CA ARG A 63 0.05 18.70 1.26
C ARG A 63 1.21 19.41 1.96
N ASP A 64 1.25 19.35 3.29
CA ASP A 64 2.25 20.05 4.08
C ASP A 64 3.66 19.45 3.86
N ALA A 65 3.75 18.13 3.67
CA ALA A 65 4.97 17.44 3.29
C ALA A 65 5.47 17.86 1.89
N LEU A 66 4.56 17.91 0.91
CA LEU A 66 4.88 18.37 -0.45
C LEU A 66 5.37 19.83 -0.42
N ALA A 67 4.70 20.69 0.32
CA ALA A 67 5.12 22.10 0.48
C ALA A 67 6.50 22.22 1.14
N ALA A 68 6.82 21.40 2.15
CA ALA A 68 8.13 21.35 2.79
C ALA A 68 9.24 20.91 1.83
N LEU A 69 8.89 20.11 0.82
CA LEU A 69 9.79 19.67 -0.26
C LEU A 69 9.79 20.64 -1.48
N GLY A 70 9.13 21.79 -1.36
CA GLY A 70 9.13 22.82 -2.38
C GLY A 70 8.10 22.63 -3.51
N VAL A 71 7.16 21.68 -3.34
CA VAL A 71 6.09 21.45 -4.32
C VAL A 71 4.87 22.29 -3.96
N GLY A 72 4.62 23.33 -4.74
CA GLY A 72 3.46 24.21 -4.61
C GLY A 72 2.20 23.63 -5.26
N PRO A 73 1.03 24.31 -5.10
CA PRO A 73 -0.26 23.81 -5.59
C PRO A 73 -0.32 23.53 -7.10
N HIS A 74 0.51 24.19 -7.90
CA HIS A 74 0.54 24.07 -9.36
C HIS A 74 1.74 23.27 -9.89
N ASP A 75 2.55 22.68 -8.99
CA ASP A 75 3.78 22.00 -9.39
C ASP A 75 3.59 20.47 -9.48
N LEU A 76 2.65 19.89 -8.71
CA LEU A 76 2.38 18.46 -8.76
C LEU A 76 1.70 18.10 -10.09
N ALA A 77 2.34 17.23 -10.87
CA ALA A 77 1.85 16.83 -12.18
C ALA A 77 0.96 15.58 -12.12
N THR A 78 1.26 14.64 -11.20
CA THR A 78 0.57 13.36 -11.18
C THR A 78 0.42 12.85 -9.75
N ILE A 79 -0.73 12.26 -9.46
CA ILE A 79 -1.02 11.42 -8.30
C ILE A 79 -1.25 10.01 -8.83
N VAL A 80 -0.52 9.02 -8.34
CA VAL A 80 -0.71 7.61 -8.72
C VAL A 80 -1.09 6.83 -7.49
N VAL A 81 -2.10 5.97 -7.57
CA VAL A 81 -2.45 5.04 -6.49
C VAL A 81 -2.27 3.60 -6.96
N THR A 82 -1.66 2.76 -6.12
CA THR A 82 -1.48 1.35 -6.44
C THR A 82 -2.81 0.63 -6.53
N HIS A 83 -3.76 1.01 -5.68
CA HIS A 83 -5.12 0.50 -5.66
C HIS A 83 -6.05 1.46 -4.90
N ILE A 84 -7.36 1.13 -4.82
CA ILE A 84 -8.37 2.09 -4.33
C ILE A 84 -8.84 1.84 -2.89
N HIS A 85 -8.13 1.05 -2.09
CA HIS A 85 -8.47 0.96 -0.66
C HIS A 85 -8.29 2.32 0.03
N LEU A 86 -9.04 2.53 1.11
CA LEU A 86 -9.20 3.86 1.71
C LEU A 86 -7.94 4.39 2.39
N ASP A 87 -7.01 3.53 2.72
CA ASP A 87 -5.70 3.85 3.30
C ASP A 87 -4.63 4.19 2.26
N HIS A 88 -4.92 3.99 0.97
CA HIS A 88 -4.06 4.35 -0.16
C HIS A 88 -4.65 5.49 -0.99
N ALA A 89 -5.91 5.39 -1.36
CA ALA A 89 -6.58 6.32 -2.26
C ALA A 89 -7.64 7.18 -1.56
N GLY A 90 -7.83 7.02 -0.25
CA GLY A 90 -8.87 7.77 0.48
C GLY A 90 -8.73 9.27 0.39
N GLY A 91 -7.49 9.77 0.34
CA GLY A 91 -7.16 11.19 0.17
C GLY A 91 -7.11 11.67 -1.28
N ALA A 92 -7.31 10.81 -2.29
CA ALA A 92 -7.05 11.17 -3.70
C ALA A 92 -7.89 12.38 -4.18
N GLY A 93 -9.17 12.43 -3.86
CA GLY A 93 -10.04 13.57 -4.22
C GLY A 93 -9.61 14.87 -3.55
N ASP A 94 -9.23 14.80 -2.26
CA ASP A 94 -8.79 15.97 -1.50
C ASP A 94 -7.43 16.48 -1.97
N VAL A 95 -6.45 15.60 -2.18
CA VAL A 95 -5.14 15.97 -2.73
C VAL A 95 -5.30 16.52 -4.14
N ALA A 96 -6.13 15.91 -4.98
CA ALA A 96 -6.43 16.44 -6.30
C ALA A 96 -7.07 17.83 -6.26
N ALA A 97 -7.91 18.12 -5.27
CA ALA A 97 -8.48 19.47 -5.11
C ALA A 97 -7.42 20.49 -4.66
N MET A 98 -6.43 20.07 -3.84
CA MET A 98 -5.31 20.92 -3.39
C MET A 98 -4.26 21.18 -4.47
N PHE A 99 -4.13 20.25 -5.44
CA PHE A 99 -3.19 20.32 -6.56
C PHE A 99 -3.97 20.25 -7.90
N PRO A 100 -4.56 21.39 -8.35
CA PRO A 100 -5.55 21.39 -9.43
C PRO A 100 -5.00 20.95 -10.80
N ASP A 101 -3.69 21.01 -11.02
CA ASP A 101 -3.07 20.63 -12.29
C ASP A 101 -2.65 19.16 -12.35
N ALA A 102 -2.69 18.43 -11.20
CA ALA A 102 -2.32 17.03 -11.16
C ALA A 102 -3.38 16.12 -11.80
N GLU A 103 -2.99 15.18 -12.66
CA GLU A 103 -3.83 14.04 -13.05
C GLU A 103 -3.82 12.97 -11.98
N VAL A 104 -4.86 12.14 -11.89
CA VAL A 104 -4.93 11.00 -10.97
C VAL A 104 -4.89 9.71 -11.78
N VAL A 105 -3.85 8.90 -11.57
CA VAL A 105 -3.63 7.66 -12.30
C VAL A 105 -4.01 6.47 -11.44
N VAL A 106 -4.80 5.57 -11.98
CA VAL A 106 -5.30 4.38 -11.31
C VAL A 106 -5.55 3.25 -12.32
N HIS A 107 -5.55 2.00 -11.87
CA HIS A 107 -6.01 0.90 -12.73
C HIS A 107 -7.48 1.10 -13.16
N GLU A 108 -7.82 0.77 -14.41
CA GLU A 108 -9.16 0.98 -15.00
C GLU A 108 -10.31 0.49 -14.13
N ARG A 109 -10.13 -0.64 -13.44
CA ARG A 109 -11.16 -1.22 -12.54
C ARG A 109 -11.41 -0.37 -11.30
N GLY A 110 -10.46 0.49 -10.91
CA GLY A 110 -10.56 1.41 -9.77
C GLY A 110 -11.21 2.75 -10.13
N ALA A 111 -11.07 3.20 -11.38
CA ALA A 111 -11.41 4.56 -11.82
C ALA A 111 -12.81 5.03 -11.42
N ARG A 112 -13.82 4.19 -11.63
CA ARG A 112 -15.21 4.52 -11.29
C ARG A 112 -15.42 4.82 -9.79
N HIS A 113 -14.62 4.19 -8.93
CA HIS A 113 -14.72 4.35 -7.48
C HIS A 113 -14.01 5.61 -6.98
N LEU A 114 -13.02 6.11 -7.73
CA LEU A 114 -12.43 7.42 -7.49
C LEU A 114 -13.40 8.52 -7.95
N ALA A 115 -14.07 8.33 -9.08
CA ALA A 115 -15.05 9.30 -9.61
C ALA A 115 -16.35 9.35 -8.78
N ASP A 116 -16.80 8.21 -8.29
CA ASP A 116 -17.96 8.08 -7.40
C ASP A 116 -17.66 7.05 -6.28
N PRO A 117 -17.17 7.52 -5.12
CA PRO A 117 -16.80 6.65 -4.01
C PRO A 117 -17.98 6.14 -3.18
N ALA A 118 -19.24 6.53 -3.47
CA ALA A 118 -20.40 6.22 -2.63
C ALA A 118 -20.55 4.72 -2.35
N ARG A 119 -20.38 3.87 -3.37
CA ARG A 119 -20.48 2.43 -3.22
C ARG A 119 -19.31 1.85 -2.40
N LEU A 120 -18.09 2.36 -2.63
CA LEU A 120 -16.90 1.93 -1.88
C LEU A 120 -17.06 2.28 -0.40
N MET A 121 -17.47 3.50 -0.10
CA MET A 121 -17.72 3.97 1.27
C MET A 121 -18.83 3.18 1.95
N SER A 122 -19.92 2.87 1.24
CA SER A 122 -21.00 2.03 1.77
C SER A 122 -20.51 0.61 2.11
N SER A 123 -19.69 0.00 1.24
CA SER A 123 -19.10 -1.32 1.48
C SER A 123 -18.14 -1.30 2.67
N ALA A 124 -17.28 -0.28 2.76
CA ALA A 124 -16.37 -0.10 3.88
C ALA A 124 -17.13 0.10 5.21
N ARG A 125 -18.26 0.83 5.19
CA ARG A 125 -19.11 1.01 6.38
C ARG A 125 -19.67 -0.32 6.90
N MET A 126 -19.99 -1.26 6.03
CA MET A 126 -20.44 -2.59 6.45
C MET A 126 -19.33 -3.40 7.14
N VAL A 127 -18.07 -3.17 6.76
CA VAL A 127 -16.91 -3.87 7.33
C VAL A 127 -16.45 -3.23 8.64
N TYR A 128 -16.28 -1.89 8.63
CA TYR A 128 -15.63 -1.16 9.72
C TYR A 128 -16.61 -0.52 10.71
N GLY A 129 -17.93 -0.47 10.39
CA GLY A 129 -18.93 0.17 11.24
C GLY A 129 -18.56 1.61 11.60
N ASP A 130 -18.67 1.96 12.87
CA ASP A 130 -18.37 3.31 13.39
C ASP A 130 -16.87 3.65 13.35
N ALA A 131 -15.99 2.66 13.30
CA ALA A 131 -14.55 2.87 13.19
C ALA A 131 -14.14 3.48 11.84
N LEU A 132 -14.96 3.37 10.79
CA LEU A 132 -14.66 3.88 9.46
C LEU A 132 -14.26 5.36 9.48
N ASP A 133 -15.05 6.19 10.17
CA ASP A 133 -14.84 7.65 10.18
C ASP A 133 -13.55 8.04 10.91
N THR A 134 -13.19 7.29 11.95
CA THR A 134 -11.95 7.53 12.70
C THR A 134 -10.72 7.03 11.96
N LEU A 135 -10.80 5.88 11.29
CA LEU A 135 -9.67 5.25 10.62
C LEU A 135 -9.39 5.89 9.26
N PHE A 136 -10.43 6.12 8.45
CA PHE A 136 -10.28 6.46 7.04
C PHE A 136 -10.89 7.81 6.66
N GLY A 137 -11.82 8.32 7.47
CA GLY A 137 -12.60 9.52 7.12
C GLY A 137 -13.56 9.25 5.96
N THR A 138 -13.93 10.32 5.26
CA THR A 138 -14.83 10.26 4.09
C THR A 138 -14.03 10.53 2.82
N MET A 139 -13.97 9.56 1.93
CA MET A 139 -13.33 9.71 0.63
C MET A 139 -14.18 10.65 -0.26
N ASN A 140 -13.58 11.74 -0.71
CA ASN A 140 -14.19 12.67 -1.65
C ASN A 140 -13.96 12.22 -3.11
N PRO A 141 -14.90 12.51 -4.04
CA PRO A 141 -14.75 12.13 -5.44
C PRO A 141 -13.60 12.90 -6.12
N THR A 142 -12.91 12.22 -7.02
CA THR A 142 -11.98 12.84 -7.96
C THR A 142 -12.73 13.19 -9.25
N PRO A 143 -12.62 14.41 -9.81
CA PRO A 143 -13.23 14.75 -11.08
C PRO A 143 -12.85 13.75 -12.18
N ALA A 144 -13.85 13.19 -12.87
CA ALA A 144 -13.63 12.10 -13.82
C ALA A 144 -12.68 12.46 -14.97
N GLU A 145 -12.69 13.73 -15.40
CA GLU A 145 -11.81 14.29 -16.43
C GLU A 145 -10.33 14.36 -16.01
N ARG A 146 -10.06 14.23 -14.71
CA ARG A 146 -8.70 14.20 -14.16
C ARG A 146 -8.18 12.78 -13.93
N ILE A 147 -9.05 11.76 -14.10
CA ILE A 147 -8.68 10.38 -13.89
C ILE A 147 -8.16 9.80 -15.20
N ARG A 148 -6.90 9.38 -15.18
CA ARG A 148 -6.27 8.60 -16.25
C ARG A 148 -6.13 7.16 -15.81
N THR A 149 -6.51 6.24 -16.67
CA THR A 149 -6.44 4.81 -16.37
C THR A 149 -5.20 4.14 -16.94
N VAL A 150 -4.73 3.11 -16.24
CA VAL A 150 -3.81 2.11 -16.75
C VAL A 150 -4.49 0.74 -16.75
N GLU A 151 -4.06 -0.13 -17.66
CA GLU A 151 -4.55 -1.50 -17.79
C GLU A 151 -3.52 -2.48 -17.21
N GLU A 152 -3.31 -3.64 -17.85
CA GLU A 152 -2.31 -4.63 -17.44
C GLU A 152 -0.89 -4.06 -17.39
N ARG A 153 -0.61 -3.11 -18.26
CA ARG A 153 0.64 -2.32 -18.32
C ARG A 153 0.31 -0.89 -18.67
N GLY A 154 1.09 0.02 -18.14
CA GLY A 154 0.99 1.44 -18.44
C GLY A 154 2.26 2.15 -18.05
N THR A 155 2.36 3.41 -18.45
CA THR A 155 3.52 4.25 -18.16
C THR A 155 3.04 5.61 -17.67
N VAL A 156 3.63 6.12 -16.61
CA VAL A 156 3.48 7.49 -16.13
C VAL A 156 4.77 8.23 -16.45
N ASP A 157 4.69 9.23 -17.32
CA ASP A 157 5.82 10.07 -17.70
C ASP A 157 6.09 11.12 -16.61
N LEU A 158 7.32 11.11 -16.09
CA LEU A 158 7.80 12.03 -15.05
C LEU A 158 8.70 13.14 -15.61
N GLY A 159 8.83 13.24 -16.95
CA GLY A 159 9.73 14.18 -17.62
C GLY A 159 11.20 13.76 -17.53
N GLY A 160 12.06 14.43 -18.27
CA GLY A 160 13.50 14.17 -18.28
C GLY A 160 13.90 12.74 -18.66
N GLY A 161 13.00 11.97 -19.27
CA GLY A 161 13.21 10.54 -19.58
C GLY A 161 12.94 9.58 -18.42
N ARG A 162 12.54 10.08 -17.24
CA ARG A 162 12.11 9.27 -16.09
C ARG A 162 10.63 8.89 -16.25
N ARG A 163 10.30 7.68 -15.85
CA ARG A 163 8.92 7.18 -15.87
C ARG A 163 8.68 6.15 -14.78
N LEU A 164 7.42 5.97 -14.40
CA LEU A 164 6.94 4.81 -13.68
C LEU A 164 6.27 3.86 -14.67
N ASP A 165 6.76 2.64 -14.76
CA ASP A 165 6.10 1.59 -15.52
C ASP A 165 5.19 0.80 -14.59
N SER A 166 3.87 0.78 -14.89
CA SER A 166 2.88 0.07 -14.10
C SER A 166 2.73 -1.37 -14.58
N HIS A 167 2.56 -2.27 -13.60
CA HIS A 167 2.35 -3.70 -13.84
C HIS A 167 1.14 -4.15 -13.04
N TYR A 168 0.13 -4.68 -13.71
CA TYR A 168 -1.04 -5.24 -13.07
C TYR A 168 -0.62 -6.37 -12.13
N SER A 169 -0.98 -6.23 -10.85
CA SER A 169 -0.53 -7.12 -9.76
C SER A 169 -1.70 -7.48 -8.82
N PRO A 170 -2.74 -8.14 -9.36
CA PRO A 170 -3.90 -8.53 -8.58
C PRO A 170 -3.57 -9.62 -7.57
N GLY A 171 -4.54 -9.92 -6.70
CA GLY A 171 -4.46 -10.94 -5.67
C GLY A 171 -4.80 -10.40 -4.30
N HIS A 172 -4.29 -9.22 -3.94
CA HIS A 172 -4.79 -8.40 -2.83
C HIS A 172 -6.10 -7.71 -3.23
N ALA A 173 -6.10 -7.05 -4.38
CA ALA A 173 -7.25 -6.38 -4.96
C ALA A 173 -7.25 -6.50 -6.49
N LYS A 174 -8.44 -6.55 -7.11
CA LYS A 174 -8.59 -6.67 -8.58
C LYS A 174 -8.16 -5.43 -9.37
N HIS A 175 -7.90 -4.34 -8.71
CA HIS A 175 -7.47 -3.06 -9.28
C HIS A 175 -6.04 -2.68 -8.85
N HIS A 176 -5.26 -3.64 -8.36
CA HIS A 176 -3.92 -3.38 -7.84
C HIS A 176 -2.88 -3.36 -8.97
N VAL A 177 -1.96 -2.39 -8.91
CA VAL A 177 -0.77 -2.29 -9.76
C VAL A 177 0.47 -2.06 -8.91
N GLY A 178 1.57 -2.69 -9.26
CA GLY A 178 2.91 -2.29 -8.81
C GLY A 178 3.51 -1.31 -9.81
N LEU A 179 4.38 -0.42 -9.33
CA LEU A 179 4.99 0.64 -10.15
C LEU A 179 6.51 0.55 -10.02
N ILE A 180 7.23 0.44 -11.13
CA ILE A 180 8.71 0.46 -11.11
C ILE A 180 9.24 1.76 -11.69
N ASP A 181 10.14 2.41 -10.95
CA ASP A 181 10.79 3.64 -11.36
C ASP A 181 12.00 3.33 -12.26
N SER A 182 12.03 3.93 -13.44
CA SER A 182 13.07 3.71 -14.43
C SER A 182 14.44 4.30 -14.05
N VAL A 183 14.54 5.16 -13.04
CA VAL A 183 15.79 5.79 -12.59
C VAL A 183 16.31 5.18 -11.30
N SER A 184 15.49 5.05 -10.28
CA SER A 184 15.91 4.45 -9.01
C SER A 184 15.89 2.92 -9.03
N GLY A 185 15.12 2.31 -9.94
CA GLY A 185 14.87 0.87 -9.92
C GLY A 185 13.96 0.40 -8.78
N ASP A 186 13.41 1.32 -8.00
CA ASP A 186 12.51 1.02 -6.90
C ASP A 186 11.15 0.51 -7.42
N LEU A 187 10.61 -0.51 -6.75
CA LEU A 187 9.29 -1.03 -7.02
C LEU A 187 8.33 -0.67 -5.87
N TYR A 188 7.35 0.16 -6.15
CA TYR A 188 6.23 0.46 -5.25
C TYR A 188 5.27 -0.72 -5.30
N VAL A 189 5.23 -1.50 -4.23
CA VAL A 189 4.53 -2.80 -4.20
C VAL A 189 3.08 -2.69 -3.71
N GLY A 190 2.67 -1.53 -3.17
CA GLY A 190 1.39 -1.41 -2.50
C GLY A 190 1.24 -2.50 -1.44
N ASP A 191 0.11 -3.22 -1.51
CA ASP A 191 -0.23 -4.31 -0.60
C ASP A 191 -0.04 -5.71 -1.21
N ALA A 192 0.41 -5.79 -2.48
CA ALA A 192 0.55 -7.09 -3.14
C ALA A 192 1.65 -7.98 -2.49
N ALA A 193 2.60 -7.39 -1.77
CA ALA A 193 3.61 -8.10 -0.99
C ALA A 193 3.28 -8.12 0.52
N GLY A 194 2.10 -7.62 0.93
CA GLY A 194 1.70 -7.56 2.33
C GLY A 194 2.11 -6.27 3.04
N VAL A 195 2.21 -6.35 4.36
CA VAL A 195 2.57 -5.27 5.28
C VAL A 195 3.94 -5.55 5.87
N TYR A 196 4.84 -4.57 5.82
CA TYR A 196 6.17 -4.63 6.43
C TYR A 196 6.22 -3.76 7.69
N ILE A 197 6.86 -4.26 8.75
CA ILE A 197 7.02 -3.55 10.01
C ILE A 197 8.51 -3.36 10.26
N PRO A 198 9.05 -2.16 10.00
CA PRO A 198 10.48 -1.93 10.05
C PRO A 198 11.09 -2.12 11.44
N GLU A 199 10.35 -1.83 12.51
CA GLU A 199 10.84 -1.97 13.90
C GLU A 199 11.22 -3.41 14.26
N THR A 200 10.62 -4.39 13.58
CA THR A 200 10.84 -5.82 13.86
C THR A 200 11.21 -6.63 12.63
N ALA A 201 11.21 -6.00 11.45
CA ALA A 201 11.37 -6.65 10.14
C ALA A 201 10.31 -7.76 9.89
N ASP A 202 9.14 -7.62 10.50
CA ASP A 202 8.03 -8.56 10.29
C ASP A 202 7.35 -8.28 8.95
N LEU A 203 6.94 -9.36 8.28
CA LEU A 203 6.10 -9.33 7.07
C LEU A 203 4.79 -10.04 7.35
N ARG A 204 3.68 -9.40 7.04
CA ARG A 204 2.36 -9.94 7.29
C ARG A 204 1.49 -9.88 6.04
N PRO A 205 0.67 -10.93 5.74
CA PRO A 205 -0.18 -10.90 4.58
C PRO A 205 -1.28 -9.84 4.71
N ALA A 206 -1.62 -9.21 3.58
CA ALA A 206 -2.77 -8.34 3.42
C ALA A 206 -3.77 -9.04 2.47
N THR A 207 -4.78 -9.69 3.05
CA THR A 207 -5.72 -10.53 2.31
C THR A 207 -7.18 -10.19 2.60
N PRO A 208 -7.60 -8.90 2.44
CA PRO A 208 -8.95 -8.49 2.77
C PRO A 208 -9.98 -9.03 1.77
N PRO A 209 -11.26 -9.24 2.19
CA PRO A 209 -12.34 -9.54 1.25
C PRO A 209 -12.71 -8.29 0.45
N PRO A 210 -13.35 -8.41 -0.73
CA PRO A 210 -13.78 -9.65 -1.36
C PRO A 210 -12.83 -10.17 -2.45
N ASP A 211 -11.71 -9.50 -2.69
CA ASP A 211 -10.91 -9.65 -3.91
C ASP A 211 -9.71 -10.58 -3.77
N PHE A 212 -9.39 -11.02 -2.54
CA PHE A 212 -8.25 -11.89 -2.32
C PHE A 212 -8.33 -13.19 -3.13
N ASP A 213 -7.22 -13.52 -3.80
CA ASP A 213 -7.01 -14.77 -4.52
C ASP A 213 -5.55 -15.21 -4.38
N LEU A 214 -5.33 -16.40 -3.81
CA LEU A 214 -3.99 -16.89 -3.48
C LEU A 214 -3.12 -17.08 -4.73
N ASP A 215 -3.63 -17.77 -5.74
CA ASP A 215 -2.82 -18.13 -6.91
C ASP A 215 -2.41 -16.89 -7.69
N THR A 216 -3.32 -15.93 -7.77
CA THR A 216 -3.09 -14.64 -8.40
C THR A 216 -2.08 -13.79 -7.59
N ALA A 217 -2.19 -13.75 -6.25
CA ALA A 217 -1.25 -13.05 -5.38
C ALA A 217 0.17 -13.61 -5.53
N LEU A 218 0.32 -14.94 -5.48
CA LEU A 218 1.61 -15.59 -5.72
C LEU A 218 2.14 -15.32 -7.15
N GLY A 219 1.25 -15.21 -8.13
CA GLY A 219 1.59 -14.81 -9.50
C GLY A 219 2.17 -13.40 -9.56
N SER A 220 1.54 -12.45 -8.86
CA SER A 220 1.99 -11.05 -8.76
C SER A 220 3.37 -10.93 -8.10
N MET A 221 3.62 -11.66 -7.00
CA MET A 221 4.93 -11.68 -6.35
C MET A 221 6.03 -12.26 -7.27
N ARG A 222 5.73 -13.34 -8.01
CA ARG A 222 6.68 -13.89 -9.01
C ARG A 222 6.96 -12.90 -10.15
N MET A 223 5.95 -12.17 -10.59
CA MET A 223 6.12 -11.11 -11.59
C MET A 223 7.01 -9.99 -11.03
N PHE A 224 6.80 -9.53 -9.79
CA PHE A 224 7.64 -8.54 -9.13
C PHE A 224 9.11 -8.99 -9.06
N ALA A 225 9.38 -10.23 -8.65
CA ALA A 225 10.74 -10.79 -8.64
C ALA A 225 11.39 -10.78 -10.05
N SER A 226 10.59 -11.04 -11.09
CA SER A 226 11.09 -11.04 -12.47
C SER A 226 11.49 -9.66 -13.01
N LEU A 227 10.95 -8.58 -12.42
CA LEU A 227 11.32 -7.20 -12.74
C LEU A 227 12.72 -6.85 -12.21
N ARG A 228 13.24 -7.60 -11.25
CA ARG A 228 14.54 -7.37 -10.60
C ARG A 228 14.71 -5.94 -10.09
N PRO A 229 13.79 -5.45 -9.24
CA PRO A 229 13.90 -4.11 -8.69
C PRO A 229 15.11 -4.00 -7.74
N GLU A 230 15.58 -2.77 -7.52
CA GLU A 230 16.66 -2.47 -6.57
C GLU A 230 16.17 -2.57 -5.13
N ARG A 231 14.94 -2.10 -4.86
CA ARG A 231 14.25 -2.14 -3.56
C ARG A 231 12.76 -2.31 -3.74
N LEU A 232 12.10 -2.81 -2.69
CA LEU A 232 10.63 -2.76 -2.57
C LEU A 232 10.26 -1.56 -1.69
N LEU A 233 9.35 -0.73 -2.16
CA LEU A 233 8.76 0.36 -1.40
C LEU A 233 7.33 -0.03 -1.01
N PHE A 234 7.15 -0.32 0.27
CA PHE A 234 5.86 -0.73 0.82
C PHE A 234 5.02 0.49 1.15
N SER A 235 3.74 0.46 0.81
CA SER A 235 2.78 1.45 1.32
C SER A 235 2.51 1.26 2.82
N HIS A 236 2.76 0.04 3.36
CA HIS A 236 2.81 -0.35 4.77
C HIS A 236 4.09 -1.17 5.09
N TYR A 237 5.27 -0.69 5.41
CA TYR A 237 5.84 0.63 5.41
C TYR A 237 7.31 0.56 4.93
N GLY A 238 7.70 1.56 4.14
CA GLY A 238 9.09 1.92 3.87
C GLY A 238 9.86 1.04 2.89
N PRO A 239 11.14 1.37 2.67
CA PRO A 239 12.01 0.67 1.73
C PRO A 239 12.58 -0.62 2.31
N VAL A 240 12.58 -1.69 1.51
CA VAL A 240 13.20 -2.98 1.84
C VAL A 240 14.16 -3.38 0.72
N PRO A 241 15.46 -3.52 1.00
CA PRO A 241 16.48 -3.79 -0.03
C PRO A 241 16.56 -5.27 -0.42
N ASP A 242 16.23 -6.21 0.48
CA ASP A 242 16.36 -7.65 0.25
C ASP A 242 15.15 -8.20 -0.51
N VAL A 243 15.05 -7.83 -1.79
CA VAL A 243 13.88 -8.07 -2.66
C VAL A 243 13.50 -9.54 -2.76
N GLU A 244 14.46 -10.42 -3.08
CA GLU A 244 14.21 -11.84 -3.31
C GLU A 244 13.74 -12.52 -2.02
N GLU A 245 14.44 -12.30 -0.91
CA GLU A 245 14.08 -12.83 0.40
C GLU A 245 12.72 -12.31 0.86
N THR A 246 12.47 -11.01 0.70
CA THR A 246 11.21 -10.39 1.12
C THR A 246 10.01 -10.95 0.36
N LEU A 247 10.08 -11.06 -0.96
CA LEU A 247 9.00 -11.63 -1.76
C LEU A 247 8.79 -13.12 -1.48
N ALA A 248 9.86 -13.88 -1.21
CA ALA A 248 9.76 -15.28 -0.81
C ALA A 248 9.06 -15.41 0.54
N ARG A 249 9.46 -14.62 1.55
CA ARG A 249 8.81 -14.59 2.87
C ARG A 249 7.35 -14.17 2.79
N SER A 250 7.02 -13.14 1.99
CA SER A 250 5.63 -12.73 1.77
C SER A 250 4.78 -13.87 1.19
N ALA A 251 5.34 -14.63 0.23
CA ALA A 251 4.67 -15.78 -0.35
C ALA A 251 4.49 -16.93 0.66
N GLU A 252 5.46 -17.16 1.52
CA GLU A 252 5.38 -18.17 2.60
C GLU A 252 4.31 -17.79 3.63
N GLU A 253 4.30 -16.52 4.07
CA GLU A 253 3.33 -16.04 5.06
C GLU A 253 1.89 -16.15 4.55
N ILE A 254 1.62 -15.74 3.33
CA ILE A 254 0.27 -15.83 2.77
C ILE A 254 -0.19 -17.30 2.63
N GLN A 255 0.71 -18.19 2.23
CA GLN A 255 0.42 -19.64 2.14
C GLN A 255 0.15 -20.25 3.51
N LEU A 256 0.94 -19.87 4.53
CA LEU A 256 0.73 -20.33 5.90
C LEU A 256 -0.64 -19.91 6.42
N TRP A 257 -1.02 -18.64 6.26
CA TRP A 257 -2.32 -18.16 6.73
C TRP A 257 -3.48 -18.87 6.03
N VAL A 258 -3.36 -19.13 4.74
CA VAL A 258 -4.33 -19.93 3.99
C VAL A 258 -4.38 -21.37 4.51
N GLN A 259 -3.24 -21.99 4.79
CA GLN A 259 -3.16 -23.35 5.33
C GLN A 259 -3.84 -23.45 6.70
N GLU A 260 -3.57 -22.52 7.61
CA GLU A 260 -4.16 -22.50 8.96
C GLU A 260 -5.68 -22.23 8.92
N THR A 261 -6.12 -21.34 8.03
CA THR A 261 -7.56 -21.07 7.81
C THR A 261 -8.25 -22.32 7.23
N LYS A 262 -7.63 -23.03 6.28
CA LYS A 262 -8.15 -24.32 5.77
C LYS A 262 -8.24 -25.39 6.87
N ALA A 263 -7.25 -25.46 7.75
CA ALA A 263 -7.25 -26.40 8.88
C ALA A 263 -8.39 -26.09 9.87
N ALA A 264 -8.61 -24.82 10.20
CA ALA A 264 -9.72 -24.37 11.04
C ALA A 264 -11.08 -24.75 10.44
N ARG A 265 -11.25 -24.50 9.12
CA ARG A 265 -12.45 -24.89 8.38
C ARG A 265 -12.67 -26.42 8.40
N GLY A 266 -11.61 -27.21 8.20
CA GLY A 266 -11.66 -28.67 8.30
C GLY A 266 -12.10 -29.17 9.69
N ALA A 267 -11.72 -28.44 10.74
CA ALA A 267 -12.15 -28.66 12.12
C ALA A 267 -13.55 -28.09 12.43
N ARG A 268 -14.22 -27.46 11.47
CA ARG A 268 -15.54 -26.81 11.58
C ARG A 268 -15.61 -25.72 12.65
N LEU A 269 -14.53 -24.97 12.82
CA LEU A 269 -14.51 -23.81 13.69
C LEU A 269 -15.37 -22.68 13.07
N ASP A 270 -16.03 -21.91 13.94
CA ASP A 270 -16.67 -20.65 13.53
C ASP A 270 -15.61 -19.58 13.20
N PHE A 271 -16.05 -18.41 12.81
CA PHE A 271 -15.15 -17.33 12.38
C PHE A 271 -14.22 -16.88 13.49
N ASP A 272 -14.76 -16.64 14.70
CA ASP A 272 -13.97 -16.12 15.82
C ASP A 272 -12.92 -17.11 16.30
N HIS A 273 -13.28 -18.40 16.37
CA HIS A 273 -12.33 -19.47 16.68
C HIS A 273 -11.29 -19.66 15.56
N THR A 274 -11.67 -19.44 14.29
CA THR A 274 -10.72 -19.46 13.16
C THR A 274 -9.70 -18.33 13.29
N VAL A 275 -10.14 -17.10 13.56
CA VAL A 275 -9.27 -15.94 13.80
C VAL A 275 -8.32 -16.22 14.97
N ALA A 276 -8.84 -16.71 16.08
CA ALA A 276 -8.05 -17.04 17.26
C ALA A 276 -6.99 -18.14 16.97
N LEU A 277 -7.35 -19.17 16.20
CA LEU A 277 -6.42 -20.23 15.81
C LEU A 277 -5.30 -19.69 14.92
N VAL A 278 -5.64 -18.93 13.85
CA VAL A 278 -4.65 -18.35 12.94
C VAL A 278 -3.72 -17.43 13.74
N HIS A 279 -4.26 -16.52 14.55
CA HIS A 279 -3.46 -15.66 15.41
C HIS A 279 -2.53 -16.46 16.34
N GLN A 280 -3.02 -17.50 17.01
CA GLN A 280 -2.21 -18.34 17.89
C GLN A 280 -1.06 -19.04 17.13
N ARG A 281 -1.32 -19.54 15.92
CA ARG A 281 -0.37 -20.32 15.11
C ARG A 281 0.68 -19.45 14.42
N THR A 282 0.36 -18.18 14.17
CA THR A 282 1.25 -17.26 13.43
C THR A 282 1.99 -16.27 14.31
N ARG A 283 1.46 -15.92 15.50
CA ARG A 283 2.01 -14.85 16.36
C ARG A 283 3.48 -15.04 16.74
N GLU A 284 3.94 -16.28 16.88
CA GLU A 284 5.34 -16.57 17.26
C GLU A 284 6.32 -16.25 16.12
N ARG A 285 5.82 -16.07 14.91
CA ARG A 285 6.61 -15.67 13.74
C ARG A 285 6.84 -14.15 13.68
N TYR A 286 6.07 -13.39 14.47
CA TYR A 286 6.11 -11.93 14.46
C TYR A 286 6.69 -11.40 15.76
N ALA A 287 7.85 -10.73 15.68
CA ALA A 287 8.48 -10.14 16.85
C ALA A 287 7.61 -9.02 17.45
N ALA A 288 6.84 -8.33 16.60
CA ALA A 288 5.87 -7.32 17.05
C ALA A 288 4.73 -7.86 17.93
N LEU A 289 4.48 -9.17 17.90
CA LEU A 289 3.47 -9.86 18.74
C LEU A 289 4.07 -10.75 19.81
N GLY A 290 5.40 -10.76 19.95
CA GLY A 290 6.12 -11.56 20.93
C GLY A 290 5.84 -11.15 22.37
N PRO A 291 6.26 -11.98 23.36
CA PRO A 291 6.04 -11.68 24.78
C PRO A 291 6.74 -10.41 25.27
N ASP A 292 7.82 -10.03 24.60
CA ASP A 292 8.61 -8.83 24.92
C ASP A 292 8.26 -7.63 24.00
N ALA A 293 7.23 -7.78 23.15
CA ALA A 293 6.82 -6.73 22.23
C ALA A 293 6.22 -5.52 22.97
N ASP A 294 6.49 -4.33 22.44
CA ASP A 294 5.81 -3.12 22.87
C ASP A 294 4.29 -3.27 22.59
N ARG A 295 3.48 -3.08 23.64
CA ARG A 295 2.02 -3.16 23.52
C ARG A 295 1.45 -2.13 22.55
N ALA A 296 2.09 -0.96 22.43
CA ALA A 296 1.67 0.06 21.49
C ALA A 296 1.94 -0.37 20.04
N LEU A 297 3.10 -1.02 19.80
CA LEU A 297 3.43 -1.59 18.49
C LEU A 297 2.47 -2.72 18.12
N ALA A 298 2.19 -3.63 19.06
CA ALA A 298 1.25 -4.72 18.84
C ALA A 298 -0.18 -4.21 18.51
N ALA A 299 -0.66 -3.20 19.24
CA ALA A 299 -1.96 -2.59 19.01
C ALA A 299 -2.02 -1.85 17.66
N LYS A 300 -0.98 -1.08 17.34
CA LYS A 300 -0.77 -0.43 16.05
C LYS A 300 -0.87 -1.44 14.92
N PHE A 301 -0.14 -2.54 15.05
CA PHE A 301 -0.06 -3.62 14.09
C PHE A 301 -1.41 -4.29 13.81
N GLU A 302 -2.16 -4.66 14.87
CA GLU A 302 -3.49 -5.28 14.70
C GLU A 302 -4.56 -4.30 14.17
N THR A 303 -4.42 -3.01 14.43
CA THR A 303 -5.36 -2.00 13.89
C THR A 303 -5.28 -1.92 12.36
N LEU A 304 -4.09 -2.16 11.79
CA LEU A 304 -3.82 -1.88 10.38
C LEU A 304 -3.77 -3.12 9.49
N SER A 305 -3.30 -4.22 10.04
CA SER A 305 -3.23 -5.50 9.36
C SER A 305 -3.99 -6.54 10.19
N SER A 306 -5.24 -6.25 10.47
CA SER A 306 -6.11 -7.06 11.33
C SER A 306 -6.09 -8.54 10.91
N THR A 307 -5.78 -9.41 11.89
CA THR A 307 -5.91 -10.86 11.70
C THR A 307 -7.31 -11.22 11.20
N ALA A 308 -8.33 -10.58 11.77
CA ALA A 308 -9.73 -10.84 11.40
C ALA A 308 -10.02 -10.46 9.94
N SER A 309 -9.54 -9.31 9.46
CA SER A 309 -9.74 -8.89 8.07
C SER A 309 -9.08 -9.86 7.08
N SER A 310 -7.83 -10.24 7.35
CA SER A 310 -7.09 -11.17 6.49
C SER A 310 -7.72 -12.57 6.49
N VAL A 311 -8.14 -13.07 7.65
CA VAL A 311 -8.86 -14.37 7.73
C VAL A 311 -10.21 -14.29 7.01
N ALA A 312 -10.94 -13.16 7.12
CA ALA A 312 -12.21 -12.99 6.42
C ALA A 312 -12.06 -13.09 4.90
N GLY A 313 -11.01 -12.49 4.33
CA GLY A 313 -10.76 -12.59 2.90
C GLY A 313 -10.34 -13.99 2.46
N ILE A 314 -9.53 -14.69 3.25
CA ILE A 314 -9.18 -16.08 2.97
C ILE A 314 -10.42 -16.99 3.03
N VAL A 315 -11.29 -16.81 4.03
CA VAL A 315 -12.56 -17.56 4.14
C VAL A 315 -13.45 -17.28 2.93
N HIS A 316 -13.60 -16.00 2.56
CA HIS A 316 -14.37 -15.62 1.38
C HIS A 316 -13.86 -16.27 0.09
N TRP A 317 -12.54 -16.27 -0.09
CA TRP A 317 -11.89 -16.92 -1.24
C TRP A 317 -12.15 -18.43 -1.24
N LEU A 318 -11.99 -19.10 -0.08
CA LEU A 318 -12.26 -20.54 0.04
C LEU A 318 -13.72 -20.92 -0.23
N ASP A 319 -14.67 -20.03 0.09
CA ASP A 319 -16.09 -20.24 -0.17
C ASP A 319 -16.45 -20.01 -1.64
N SER A 320 -15.68 -19.16 -2.32
CA SER A 320 -15.88 -18.82 -3.74
C SER A 320 -15.19 -19.82 -4.69
N ALA A 321 -14.24 -20.63 -4.18
CA ALA A 321 -13.54 -21.62 -4.99
C ALA A 321 -14.51 -22.75 -5.41
N PRO A 322 -14.43 -23.25 -6.67
CA PRO A 322 -15.21 -24.42 -7.09
C PRO A 322 -14.89 -25.60 -6.18
N GLN A 323 -15.92 -26.19 -5.56
CA GLN A 323 -15.75 -27.39 -4.76
C GLN A 323 -15.25 -28.51 -5.69
N PRO A 324 -14.20 -29.25 -5.32
CA PRO A 324 -13.81 -30.43 -6.09
C PRO A 324 -14.97 -31.43 -6.08
N SER A 325 -15.41 -31.77 -7.30
CA SER A 325 -16.51 -32.73 -7.58
C SER A 325 -16.13 -34.15 -7.15
#